data_6e82f921bcd593f6d23e2953972af04b
#
_entry.id   6e82f921bcd593f6d23e2953972af04b
#
_cell.length_a   1.000
_cell.length_b   1.000
_cell.length_c   1.000
_cell.angle_alpha   90.00
_cell.angle_beta   90.00
_cell.angle_gamma   90.00
#
_symmetry.space_group_name_H-M   'P 1'
#
loop_
_entity.id
_entity.type
_entity.pdbx_description
1 polymer ?
#
loop_
_entity_poly.entity_id
_entity_poly.type
_entity_poly.pdbx_seq_one_letter_code
_entity_poly.pdbx_strand_id
1 'polypeptide(L)'
;DLFNEESSRRLAHLVDYISSNGELSKHIIGYHLENNEWFQYLYRENGQDFSNANNEKFARWLKVKYPTDRDLQKAWGNPFVKLSTATVPNNLPGNIYDNSKLYKDILFYGTKAQKYVDYHQYICDLTAARISNLARIVKERTENRAIVISFYGYQFELYSSLSGHHNLNWLLSDKNIDGFAGPIGYRDRNGSSYAPNSPVGATGAYMSTVDSIQRNGKIWFQESDERTFINHTDEPYEDTFLTPI
;
A
#
# COMPACT_ATOMS: atom_id res chain seq x y z
N ASP A 1 -11.00 13.76 -9.93
CA ASP A 1 -11.44 12.53 -9.26
C ASP A 1 -12.01 12.88 -7.89
N LEU A 2 -13.32 12.79 -7.79
CA LEU A 2 -14.09 13.25 -6.62
C LEU A 2 -13.56 12.69 -5.29
N PHE A 3 -13.14 11.43 -5.26
CA PHE A 3 -12.59 10.82 -4.05
C PHE A 3 -11.25 11.44 -3.63
N ASN A 4 -10.34 11.67 -4.57
CA ASN A 4 -9.05 12.30 -4.27
C ASN A 4 -9.21 13.77 -3.89
N GLU A 5 -10.10 14.48 -4.55
CA GLU A 5 -10.42 15.88 -4.23
C GLU A 5 -11.01 16.00 -2.84
N GLU A 6 -11.99 15.15 -2.53
CA GLU A 6 -12.66 15.17 -1.23
C GLU A 6 -11.74 14.74 -0.08
N SER A 7 -10.95 13.68 -0.25
CA SER A 7 -9.97 13.26 0.77
C SER A 7 -8.89 14.33 0.99
N SER A 8 -8.42 14.95 -0.07
CA SER A 8 -7.47 16.06 0.01
C SER A 8 -8.06 17.27 0.76
N ARG A 9 -9.30 17.62 0.45
CA ARG A 9 -10.02 18.71 1.11
C ARG A 9 -10.23 18.44 2.59
N ARG A 10 -10.65 17.22 2.95
CA ARG A 10 -10.88 16.83 4.36
C ARG A 10 -9.59 16.82 5.15
N LEU A 11 -8.51 16.27 4.59
CA LEU A 11 -7.20 16.32 5.23
C LEU A 11 -6.74 17.75 5.44
N ALA A 12 -6.91 18.60 4.43
CA ALA A 12 -6.58 20.01 4.53
C ALA A 12 -7.32 20.69 5.68
N HIS A 13 -8.64 20.48 5.80
CA HIS A 13 -9.45 21.03 6.89
C HIS A 13 -9.00 20.50 8.26
N LEU A 14 -8.67 19.22 8.38
CA LEU A 14 -8.19 18.65 9.63
C LEU A 14 -6.88 19.29 10.06
N VAL A 15 -5.92 19.43 9.14
CA VAL A 15 -4.63 20.04 9.42
C VAL A 15 -4.79 21.51 9.81
N ASP A 16 -5.64 22.26 9.10
CA ASP A 16 -5.93 23.66 9.43
C ASP A 16 -6.58 23.81 10.80
N TYR A 17 -7.56 22.96 11.10
CA TYR A 17 -8.22 22.94 12.41
C TYR A 17 -7.23 22.70 13.55
N ILE A 18 -6.36 21.68 13.41
CA ILE A 18 -5.33 21.36 14.41
C ILE A 18 -4.34 22.54 14.53
N SER A 19 -3.86 23.06 13.42
CA SER A 19 -2.89 24.16 13.40
C SER A 19 -3.43 25.45 13.99
N SER A 20 -4.72 25.72 13.84
CA SER A 20 -5.38 26.89 14.42
C SER A 20 -5.71 26.75 15.90
N ASN A 21 -5.71 25.55 16.44
CA ASN A 21 -5.96 25.28 17.84
C ASN A 21 -4.64 25.17 18.60
N GLY A 22 -4.28 26.23 19.33
CA GLY A 22 -3.01 26.34 20.03
C GLY A 22 -2.76 25.25 21.08
N GLU A 23 -3.80 24.64 21.64
CA GLU A 23 -3.62 23.52 22.57
C GLU A 23 -3.38 22.20 21.81
N LEU A 24 -4.17 21.89 20.78
CA LEU A 24 -3.99 20.67 20.01
C LEU A 24 -2.64 20.65 19.27
N SER A 25 -2.26 21.76 18.67
CA SER A 25 -1.04 21.84 17.87
C SER A 25 0.25 21.55 18.67
N LYS A 26 0.24 21.78 19.99
CA LYS A 26 1.38 21.47 20.87
C LYS A 26 1.60 19.96 21.06
N HIS A 27 0.57 19.15 20.85
CA HIS A 27 0.60 17.71 21.09
C HIS A 27 0.72 16.89 19.82
N ILE A 28 0.56 17.50 18.65
CA ILE A 28 0.62 16.80 17.34
C ILE A 28 2.00 17.05 16.71
N ILE A 29 2.79 15.98 16.63
CA ILE A 29 4.13 16.02 16.02
C ILE A 29 4.12 15.64 14.54
N GLY A 30 3.04 14.97 14.08
CA GLY A 30 2.97 14.48 12.72
C GLY A 30 1.63 13.86 12.37
N TYR A 31 1.55 13.41 11.13
CA TYR A 31 0.36 12.80 10.55
C TYR A 31 0.70 11.46 9.93
N HIS A 32 -0.05 10.46 10.30
CA HIS A 32 -0.09 9.18 9.62
C HIS A 32 -1.22 9.26 8.58
N LEU A 33 -0.87 9.21 7.29
CA LEU A 33 -1.78 9.62 6.22
C LEU A 33 -2.97 8.68 6.04
N GLU A 34 -2.76 7.42 6.17
CA GLU A 34 -3.78 6.40 5.99
C GLU A 34 -3.31 5.08 6.59
N ASN A 35 -4.24 4.18 6.80
CA ASN A 35 -3.94 2.82 7.16
C ASN A 35 -3.36 2.05 5.95
N ASN A 36 -3.27 0.76 6.03
CA ASN A 36 -2.57 -0.13 5.12
C ASN A 36 -3.28 -0.39 3.78
N GLU A 37 -4.59 -0.31 3.72
CA GLU A 37 -5.36 -0.72 2.54
C GLU A 37 -5.63 0.45 1.58
N TRP A 38 -4.73 0.65 0.61
CA TRP A 38 -4.90 1.71 -0.39
C TRP A 38 -5.92 1.36 -1.47
N PHE A 39 -6.01 0.10 -1.90
CA PHE A 39 -6.92 -0.36 -2.94
C PHE A 39 -7.67 -1.62 -2.58
N GLN A 40 -6.99 -2.65 -2.12
CA GLN A 40 -7.57 -3.94 -1.88
C GLN A 40 -7.04 -4.55 -0.59
N TYR A 41 -7.96 -4.97 0.27
CA TYR A 41 -7.61 -5.80 1.40
C TYR A 41 -7.22 -7.21 0.94
N LEU A 42 -6.21 -7.79 1.55
CA LEU A 42 -5.54 -9.06 1.24
C LEU A 42 -6.46 -10.24 0.88
N TYR A 43 -7.67 -10.26 1.40
CA TYR A 43 -8.54 -11.43 1.37
C TYR A 43 -9.79 -11.26 0.48
N ARG A 44 -9.89 -10.17 -0.27
CA ARG A 44 -11.06 -9.95 -1.13
C ARG A 44 -10.71 -10.21 -2.59
N GLU A 45 -11.24 -11.30 -3.12
CA GLU A 45 -11.01 -11.75 -4.50
C GLU A 45 -11.53 -10.78 -5.59
N ASN A 46 -12.40 -9.82 -5.25
CA ASN A 46 -13.10 -8.98 -6.21
C ASN A 46 -12.94 -7.47 -5.97
N GLY A 47 -11.83 -7.05 -5.40
CA GLY A 47 -11.59 -5.65 -5.06
C GLY A 47 -11.20 -4.74 -6.23
N GLN A 48 -11.33 -5.19 -7.49
CA GLN A 48 -11.01 -4.36 -8.64
C GLN A 48 -12.11 -3.35 -8.92
N ASP A 49 -11.70 -2.14 -9.25
CA ASP A 49 -12.58 -1.10 -9.72
C ASP A 49 -12.69 -1.14 -11.26
N PHE A 50 -13.82 -1.65 -11.75
CA PHE A 50 -14.17 -1.67 -13.18
C PHE A 50 -15.05 -0.48 -13.60
N SER A 51 -15.15 0.55 -12.77
CA SER A 51 -15.92 1.73 -13.10
C SER A 51 -15.41 2.42 -14.37
N ASN A 52 -16.31 3.15 -15.04
CA ASN A 52 -15.93 3.96 -16.19
C ASN A 52 -14.83 4.95 -15.82
N ALA A 53 -14.90 5.56 -14.66
CA ALA A 53 -13.89 6.51 -14.19
C ALA A 53 -12.50 5.88 -14.09
N ASN A 54 -12.38 4.66 -13.57
CA ASN A 54 -11.11 3.96 -13.49
C ASN A 54 -10.61 3.50 -14.87
N ASN A 55 -11.50 3.01 -15.73
CA ASN A 55 -11.17 2.66 -17.11
C ASN A 55 -10.61 3.86 -17.89
N GLU A 56 -11.23 5.03 -17.76
CA GLU A 56 -10.75 6.26 -18.40
C GLU A 56 -9.39 6.71 -17.87
N LYS A 57 -9.16 6.59 -16.56
CA LYS A 57 -7.85 6.91 -15.97
C LYS A 57 -6.77 5.96 -16.42
N PHE A 58 -7.06 4.67 -16.45
CA PHE A 58 -6.14 3.67 -16.96
C PHE A 58 -5.80 3.91 -18.43
N ALA A 59 -6.79 4.21 -19.26
CA ALA A 59 -6.57 4.56 -20.65
C ALA A 59 -5.68 5.83 -20.80
N ARG A 60 -5.86 6.84 -19.95
CA ARG A 60 -4.96 8.01 -19.92
C ARG A 60 -3.53 7.65 -19.52
N TRP A 61 -3.38 6.80 -18.50
CA TRP A 61 -2.06 6.31 -18.07
C TRP A 61 -1.36 5.53 -19.21
N LEU A 62 -2.09 4.66 -19.92
CA LEU A 62 -1.58 3.93 -21.06
C LEU A 62 -1.10 4.88 -22.18
N LYS A 63 -1.78 6.00 -22.42
CA LYS A 63 -1.35 7.01 -23.41
C LYS A 63 -0.02 7.66 -23.06
N VAL A 64 0.30 7.78 -21.78
CA VAL A 64 1.61 8.28 -21.34
C VAL A 64 2.69 7.21 -21.58
N LYS A 65 2.38 5.95 -21.33
CA LYS A 65 3.31 4.83 -21.48
C LYS A 65 3.54 4.42 -22.93
N TYR A 66 2.48 4.44 -23.73
CA TYR A 66 2.49 4.01 -25.13
C TYR A 66 2.08 5.18 -26.03
N PRO A 67 3.03 5.72 -26.84
CA PRO A 67 2.75 6.87 -27.70
C PRO A 67 1.67 6.63 -28.77
N THR A 68 1.54 5.38 -29.24
CA THR A 68 0.61 5.03 -30.33
C THR A 68 -0.16 3.74 -30.02
N ASP A 69 -1.32 3.58 -30.69
CA ASP A 69 -2.07 2.32 -30.66
C ASP A 69 -1.21 1.12 -31.08
N ARG A 70 -0.32 1.31 -32.03
CA ARG A 70 0.59 0.28 -32.53
C ARG A 70 1.56 -0.19 -31.44
N ASP A 71 2.05 0.72 -30.61
CA ASP A 71 2.95 0.37 -29.49
C ASP A 71 2.21 -0.46 -28.44
N LEU A 72 0.98 -0.05 -28.10
CA LEU A 72 0.10 -0.81 -27.22
C LEU A 72 -0.23 -2.20 -27.78
N GLN A 73 -0.60 -2.27 -29.06
CA GLN A 73 -0.90 -3.53 -29.76
C GLN A 73 0.27 -4.49 -29.72
N LYS A 74 1.47 -3.98 -29.99
CA LYS A 74 2.70 -4.77 -29.92
C LYS A 74 2.98 -5.25 -28.49
N ALA A 75 2.82 -4.37 -27.51
CA ALA A 75 3.06 -4.70 -26.11
C ALA A 75 2.10 -5.76 -25.59
N TRP A 76 0.82 -5.66 -25.90
CA TRP A 76 -0.22 -6.59 -25.45
C TRP A 76 -0.42 -7.81 -26.37
N GLY A 77 0.26 -7.85 -27.51
CA GLY A 77 0.07 -8.91 -28.51
C GLY A 77 -1.37 -8.98 -29.02
N ASN A 78 -2.06 -7.84 -29.06
CA ASN A 78 -3.45 -7.73 -29.49
C ASN A 78 -3.59 -6.64 -30.58
N PRO A 79 -3.80 -7.03 -31.85
CA PRO A 79 -3.88 -6.07 -32.95
C PRO A 79 -5.14 -5.21 -32.94
N PHE A 80 -6.12 -5.51 -32.10
CA PHE A 80 -7.41 -4.81 -32.05
C PHE A 80 -7.50 -3.79 -30.88
N VAL A 81 -6.58 -3.83 -29.94
CA VAL A 81 -6.62 -2.90 -28.80
C VAL A 81 -6.28 -1.48 -29.26
N LYS A 82 -6.97 -0.51 -28.69
CA LYS A 82 -6.70 0.93 -28.91
C LYS A 82 -6.57 1.63 -27.56
N LEU A 83 -5.73 2.65 -27.50
CA LEU A 83 -5.56 3.50 -26.32
C LEU A 83 -6.87 4.15 -25.85
N SER A 84 -7.78 4.44 -26.80
CA SER A 84 -9.08 5.04 -26.50
C SER A 84 -10.11 4.10 -25.90
N THR A 85 -9.93 2.79 -26.07
CA THR A 85 -10.90 1.75 -25.65
C THR A 85 -10.29 0.69 -24.73
N ALA A 86 -9.03 0.83 -24.37
CA ALA A 86 -8.38 -0.07 -23.44
C ALA A 86 -9.03 0.07 -22.04
N THR A 87 -9.38 -1.06 -21.46
CA THR A 87 -10.04 -1.15 -20.17
C THR A 87 -9.20 -1.93 -19.15
N VAL A 88 -9.54 -1.78 -17.90
CA VAL A 88 -9.00 -2.59 -16.81
C VAL A 88 -9.15 -4.08 -17.15
N PRO A 89 -8.06 -4.87 -17.07
CA PRO A 89 -8.12 -6.27 -17.44
C PRO A 89 -9.02 -7.06 -16.51
N ASN A 90 -9.91 -7.88 -17.07
CA ASN A 90 -10.68 -8.86 -16.33
C ASN A 90 -9.78 -10.03 -15.92
N ASN A 91 -10.15 -10.74 -14.87
CA ASN A 91 -9.47 -11.93 -14.41
C ASN A 91 -7.98 -11.71 -14.11
N LEU A 92 -7.68 -10.65 -13.35
CA LEU A 92 -6.35 -10.53 -12.78
C LEU A 92 -6.03 -11.80 -12.00
N PRO A 93 -4.81 -12.33 -12.12
CA PRO A 93 -4.38 -13.45 -11.31
C PRO A 93 -4.61 -13.10 -9.85
N GLY A 94 -5.32 -13.97 -9.18
CA GLY A 94 -5.71 -13.76 -7.79
C GLY A 94 -4.53 -13.62 -6.86
N ASN A 95 -4.83 -13.23 -5.66
CA ASN A 95 -3.92 -13.22 -4.53
C ASN A 95 -3.16 -14.56 -4.43
N ILE A 96 -1.90 -14.53 -4.02
CA ILE A 96 -1.08 -15.74 -3.77
C ILE A 96 -1.71 -16.72 -2.78
N TYR A 97 -2.70 -16.26 -2.00
CA TYR A 97 -3.49 -17.13 -1.13
C TYR A 97 -4.52 -18.00 -1.86
N ASP A 98 -4.78 -17.74 -3.14
CA ASP A 98 -5.51 -18.68 -3.98
C ASP A 98 -4.56 -19.76 -4.50
N ASN A 99 -4.36 -20.79 -3.68
CA ASN A 99 -3.48 -21.93 -3.99
C ASN A 99 -3.81 -22.62 -5.32
N SER A 100 -5.02 -22.47 -5.84
CA SER A 100 -5.43 -23.06 -7.12
C SER A 100 -4.78 -22.37 -8.32
N LYS A 101 -4.35 -21.12 -8.16
CA LYS A 101 -3.76 -20.29 -9.22
C LYS A 101 -2.25 -20.07 -9.06
N LEU A 102 -1.70 -20.36 -7.86
CA LEU A 102 -0.33 -20.07 -7.49
C LEU A 102 0.73 -20.58 -8.45
N TYR A 103 0.48 -21.72 -9.09
CA TYR A 103 1.47 -22.39 -9.94
C TYR A 103 1.34 -22.07 -11.43
N LYS A 104 0.25 -21.42 -11.85
CA LYS A 104 0.03 -21.13 -13.28
C LYS A 104 0.52 -19.75 -13.70
N ASP A 105 0.61 -18.78 -12.78
CA ASP A 105 0.76 -17.37 -13.12
C ASP A 105 1.83 -16.64 -12.27
N ILE A 106 2.77 -17.37 -11.69
CA ILE A 106 3.85 -16.79 -10.86
C ILE A 106 4.75 -15.84 -11.68
N LEU A 107 4.91 -16.10 -12.96
CA LEU A 107 5.74 -15.29 -13.83
C LEU A 107 4.88 -14.58 -14.89
N PHE A 108 4.63 -13.30 -14.67
CA PHE A 108 4.04 -12.44 -15.68
C PHE A 108 5.06 -12.09 -16.75
N TYR A 109 5.11 -12.84 -17.82
CA TYR A 109 6.00 -12.52 -18.93
C TYR A 109 5.31 -12.66 -20.30
N GLY A 110 5.85 -11.94 -21.26
CA GLY A 110 5.35 -11.96 -22.63
C GLY A 110 4.10 -11.08 -22.85
N THR A 111 3.73 -10.95 -24.09
CA THR A 111 2.70 -10.02 -24.55
C THR A 111 1.32 -10.27 -23.95
N LYS A 112 0.96 -11.52 -23.67
CA LYS A 112 -0.35 -11.87 -23.10
C LYS A 112 -0.50 -11.41 -21.64
N ALA A 113 0.62 -11.33 -20.92
CA ALA A 113 0.64 -10.90 -19.52
C ALA A 113 0.81 -9.38 -19.39
N GLN A 114 1.31 -8.70 -20.41
CA GLN A 114 1.67 -7.27 -20.34
C GLN A 114 0.53 -6.38 -19.87
N LYS A 115 -0.70 -6.65 -20.26
CA LYS A 115 -1.87 -5.88 -19.81
C LYS A 115 -2.07 -5.91 -18.30
N TYR A 116 -1.73 -7.02 -17.66
CA TYR A 116 -1.80 -7.17 -16.19
C TYR A 116 -0.65 -6.45 -15.50
N VAL A 117 0.54 -6.54 -16.08
CA VAL A 117 1.72 -5.78 -15.61
C VAL A 117 1.45 -4.27 -15.70
N ASP A 118 0.87 -3.82 -16.78
CA ASP A 118 0.51 -2.41 -16.97
C ASP A 118 -0.52 -1.94 -15.95
N TYR A 119 -1.54 -2.75 -15.70
CA TYR A 119 -2.54 -2.40 -14.71
C TYR A 119 -1.96 -2.40 -13.29
N HIS A 120 -1.14 -3.38 -12.96
CA HIS A 120 -0.42 -3.39 -11.69
C HIS A 120 0.45 -2.14 -11.52
N GLN A 121 1.22 -1.77 -12.52
CA GLN A 121 2.03 -0.56 -12.49
C GLN A 121 1.19 0.70 -12.34
N TYR A 122 0.06 0.78 -13.07
CA TYR A 122 -0.88 1.89 -12.98
C TYR A 122 -1.41 2.09 -11.55
N ILE A 123 -1.85 1.03 -10.86
CA ILE A 123 -2.35 1.17 -9.49
C ILE A 123 -1.24 1.53 -8.51
N CYS A 124 -0.01 1.05 -8.71
CA CYS A 124 1.14 1.44 -7.90
C CYS A 124 1.49 2.93 -8.09
N ASP A 125 1.48 3.41 -9.33
CA ASP A 125 1.70 4.82 -9.65
C ASP A 125 0.60 5.71 -9.06
N LEU A 126 -0.65 5.26 -9.17
CA LEU A 126 -1.81 5.98 -8.63
C LEU A 126 -1.75 6.09 -7.10
N THR A 127 -1.35 5.01 -6.42
CA THR A 127 -1.17 5.00 -4.97
C THR A 127 -0.04 5.92 -4.54
N ALA A 128 1.11 5.80 -5.17
CA ALA A 128 2.26 6.65 -4.86
C ALA A 128 1.94 8.14 -5.07
N ALA A 129 1.30 8.48 -6.17
CA ALA A 129 0.89 9.86 -6.45
C ALA A 129 -0.11 10.40 -5.41
N ARG A 130 -1.02 9.55 -4.93
CA ARG A 130 -1.97 9.92 -3.89
C ARG A 130 -1.28 10.18 -2.56
N ILE A 131 -0.40 9.28 -2.11
CA ILE A 131 0.38 9.45 -0.88
C ILE A 131 1.20 10.73 -0.95
N SER A 132 1.92 10.94 -2.05
CA SER A 132 2.71 12.14 -2.30
C SER A 132 1.87 13.43 -2.22
N ASN A 133 0.68 13.44 -2.82
CA ASN A 133 -0.22 14.60 -2.76
C ASN A 133 -0.73 14.88 -1.35
N LEU A 134 -1.14 13.85 -0.61
CA LEU A 134 -1.59 14.02 0.78
C LEU A 134 -0.44 14.49 1.69
N ALA A 135 0.75 13.95 1.50
CA ALA A 135 1.94 14.37 2.22
C ALA A 135 2.27 15.86 1.95
N ARG A 136 2.23 16.28 0.69
CA ARG A 136 2.42 17.67 0.30
C ARG A 136 1.43 18.60 0.99
N ILE A 137 0.15 18.23 1.06
CA ILE A 137 -0.89 19.03 1.73
C ILE A 137 -0.53 19.25 3.20
N VAL A 138 -0.12 18.20 3.91
CA VAL A 138 0.31 18.32 5.31
C VAL A 138 1.53 19.25 5.43
N LYS A 139 2.56 19.03 4.61
CA LYS A 139 3.78 19.82 4.65
C LYS A 139 3.54 21.31 4.38
N GLU A 140 2.75 21.62 3.37
CA GLU A 140 2.41 23.01 3.03
C GLU A 140 1.65 23.71 4.17
N ARG A 141 0.66 23.03 4.78
CA ARG A 141 -0.17 23.61 5.83
C ARG A 141 0.49 23.69 7.19
N THR A 142 1.51 22.88 7.42
CA THR A 142 2.29 22.89 8.66
C THR A 142 3.64 23.60 8.49
N GLU A 143 3.89 24.23 7.36
CA GLU A 143 5.18 24.89 7.06
C GLU A 143 6.37 23.93 7.25
N ASN A 144 6.21 22.68 6.84
CA ASN A 144 7.16 21.58 7.00
C ASN A 144 7.49 21.19 8.46
N ARG A 145 6.71 21.63 9.44
CA ARG A 145 6.97 21.33 10.85
C ARG A 145 6.52 19.92 11.27
N ALA A 146 5.46 19.42 10.66
CA ALA A 146 4.92 18.11 11.00
C ALA A 146 5.65 16.99 10.27
N ILE A 147 5.83 15.87 10.96
CA ILE A 147 6.28 14.60 10.38
C ILE A 147 5.14 13.98 9.59
N VAL A 148 5.45 13.41 8.43
CA VAL A 148 4.49 12.70 7.60
C VAL A 148 4.97 11.28 7.36
N ILE A 149 4.15 10.33 7.76
CA ILE A 149 4.40 8.89 7.56
C ILE A 149 3.22 8.22 6.84
N SER A 150 3.48 7.10 6.21
CA SER A 150 2.47 6.27 5.56
C SER A 150 2.78 4.79 5.73
N PHE A 151 1.75 3.97 5.88
CA PHE A 151 1.87 2.53 5.66
C PHE A 151 2.11 2.28 4.18
N TYR A 152 3.26 1.72 3.83
CA TYR A 152 3.56 1.40 2.44
C TYR A 152 4.74 0.44 2.28
N GLY A 153 4.63 -0.48 1.32
CA GLY A 153 5.75 -1.31 0.89
C GLY A 153 6.15 -2.42 1.86
N TYR A 154 5.24 -2.88 2.70
CA TYR A 154 5.48 -4.01 3.60
C TYR A 154 4.95 -5.33 3.02
N GLN A 155 5.43 -6.43 3.54
CA GLN A 155 5.36 -7.75 2.91
C GLN A 155 3.94 -8.24 2.61
N PHE A 156 2.96 -8.01 3.48
CA PHE A 156 1.57 -8.44 3.23
C PHE A 156 1.00 -7.82 1.97
N GLU A 157 1.23 -6.54 1.78
CA GLU A 157 0.74 -5.83 0.62
C GLU A 157 1.53 -6.18 -0.65
N LEU A 158 2.83 -6.51 -0.51
CA LEU A 158 3.64 -6.95 -1.63
C LEU A 158 3.24 -8.33 -2.18
N TYR A 159 2.45 -9.09 -1.43
CA TYR A 159 1.90 -10.35 -1.95
C TYR A 159 0.74 -10.15 -2.92
N SER A 160 0.10 -9.00 -2.92
CA SER A 160 -1.00 -8.69 -3.82
C SER A 160 -0.55 -7.80 -4.96
N SER A 161 -0.72 -8.25 -6.19
CA SER A 161 -0.50 -7.40 -7.37
C SER A 161 -1.51 -6.25 -7.48
N LEU A 162 -2.52 -6.21 -6.62
CA LEU A 162 -3.60 -5.22 -6.65
C LEU A 162 -3.56 -4.23 -5.49
N SER A 163 -2.63 -4.38 -4.56
CA SER A 163 -2.53 -3.51 -3.39
C SER A 163 -2.02 -2.10 -3.70
N GLY A 164 -1.28 -1.94 -4.78
CA GLY A 164 -0.65 -0.67 -5.14
C GLY A 164 0.65 -0.37 -4.38
N HIS A 165 1.24 -1.31 -3.65
CA HIS A 165 2.38 -1.10 -2.75
C HIS A 165 3.77 -1.31 -3.37
N HIS A 166 3.90 -1.48 -4.69
CA HIS A 166 5.18 -1.85 -5.31
C HIS A 166 5.98 -0.66 -5.88
N ASN A 167 5.63 0.57 -5.51
CA ASN A 167 6.34 1.77 -5.99
C ASN A 167 7.07 2.53 -4.87
N LEU A 168 7.65 1.77 -3.92
CA LEU A 168 8.37 2.34 -2.77
C LEU A 168 9.54 3.23 -3.22
N ASN A 169 10.22 2.88 -4.31
CA ASN A 169 11.34 3.66 -4.82
C ASN A 169 10.96 5.12 -5.14
N TRP A 170 9.78 5.35 -5.71
CA TRP A 170 9.29 6.71 -5.92
C TRP A 170 9.13 7.45 -4.59
N LEU A 171 8.41 6.84 -3.64
CA LEU A 171 8.09 7.47 -2.37
C LEU A 171 9.32 7.70 -1.47
N LEU A 172 10.36 6.85 -1.59
CA LEU A 172 11.62 7.06 -0.90
C LEU A 172 12.30 8.37 -1.30
N SER A 173 12.14 8.79 -2.54
CA SER A 173 12.67 10.06 -3.06
C SER A 173 11.79 11.29 -2.80
N ASP A 174 10.55 11.11 -2.32
CA ASP A 174 9.63 12.22 -2.06
C ASP A 174 10.02 12.97 -0.80
N LYS A 175 10.31 14.26 -0.95
CA LYS A 175 10.70 15.16 0.14
C LYS A 175 9.59 15.44 1.17
N ASN A 176 8.34 15.22 0.79
CA ASN A 176 7.20 15.48 1.67
C ASN A 176 6.90 14.31 2.62
N ILE A 177 7.55 13.17 2.42
CA ILE A 177 7.39 11.98 3.25
C ILE A 177 8.62 11.85 4.15
N ASP A 178 8.42 11.77 5.46
CA ASP A 178 9.52 11.62 6.42
C ASP A 178 9.75 10.15 6.80
N GLY A 179 8.74 9.31 6.67
CA GLY A 179 8.88 7.93 7.06
C GLY A 179 7.80 7.00 6.53
N PHE A 180 8.03 5.73 6.78
CA PHE A 180 7.11 4.66 6.45
C PHE A 180 6.82 3.81 7.68
N ALA A 181 5.65 3.20 7.68
CA ALA A 181 5.24 2.28 8.72
C ALA A 181 4.86 0.93 8.11
N GLY A 182 4.92 -0.09 8.92
CA GLY A 182 4.45 -1.42 8.59
C GLY A 182 4.46 -2.33 9.81
N PRO A 183 3.78 -3.46 9.73
CA PRO A 183 3.69 -4.39 10.84
C PRO A 183 4.99 -5.17 11.05
N ILE A 184 5.11 -5.71 12.23
CA ILE A 184 5.98 -6.86 12.48
C ILE A 184 5.32 -8.13 11.94
N GLY A 185 6.10 -9.21 11.83
CA GLY A 185 5.56 -10.49 11.41
C GLY A 185 4.42 -10.95 12.29
N TYR A 186 3.32 -11.31 11.65
CA TYR A 186 2.12 -11.81 12.32
C TYR A 186 2.16 -13.31 12.62
N ARG A 187 3.19 -13.98 12.18
CA ARG A 187 3.32 -15.41 12.39
C ARG A 187 3.54 -15.66 13.87
N ASP A 188 2.64 -16.43 14.44
CA ASP A 188 2.68 -16.91 15.83
C ASP A 188 2.64 -15.84 16.94
N ARG A 189 1.76 -14.89 16.79
CA ARG A 189 1.36 -13.98 17.88
C ARG A 189 0.84 -14.71 19.14
N ASN A 190 0.48 -15.99 18.98
CA ASN A 190 -0.06 -16.82 20.03
C ASN A 190 0.99 -17.53 20.92
N GLY A 191 2.27 -17.12 20.84
CA GLY A 191 3.30 -17.68 21.71
C GLY A 191 3.81 -19.05 21.34
N SER A 192 3.52 -19.56 20.14
CA SER A 192 4.09 -20.81 19.65
C SER A 192 5.61 -20.71 19.60
N SER A 193 6.28 -21.68 20.24
CA SER A 193 7.74 -21.73 20.38
C SER A 193 8.51 -21.91 19.03
N TYR A 194 7.79 -22.07 17.94
CA TYR A 194 8.35 -22.29 16.60
C TYR A 194 8.45 -21.01 15.77
N ALA A 195 8.03 -19.87 16.31
CA ALA A 195 7.98 -18.68 15.52
C ALA A 195 9.03 -17.67 15.95
N PRO A 196 9.79 -17.14 15.00
CA PRO A 196 10.73 -16.07 15.28
C PRO A 196 10.07 -14.77 15.77
N ASN A 197 8.74 -14.71 15.80
CA ASN A 197 7.93 -13.56 16.19
C ASN A 197 7.06 -13.83 17.41
N SER A 198 7.31 -14.92 18.13
CA SER A 198 6.67 -15.17 19.43
C SER A 198 7.11 -14.11 20.42
N PRO A 199 6.23 -13.57 21.26
CA PRO A 199 6.60 -12.65 22.35
C PRO A 199 7.69 -13.20 23.27
N VAL A 200 7.81 -14.51 23.38
CA VAL A 200 8.82 -15.20 24.20
C VAL A 200 10.21 -15.24 23.56
N GLY A 201 10.32 -14.99 22.28
CA GLY A 201 11.60 -15.03 21.52
C GLY A 201 11.68 -14.04 20.39
N ALA A 202 10.67 -13.21 20.25
CA ALA A 202 10.52 -12.36 19.10
C ALA A 202 11.38 -11.10 19.19
N THR A 203 12.48 -11.16 18.55
CA THR A 203 13.12 -9.98 18.00
C THR A 203 12.49 -9.67 16.64
N GLY A 204 11.22 -9.36 16.60
CA GLY A 204 10.37 -9.09 15.47
C GLY A 204 11.05 -9.03 14.10
N ALA A 205 10.70 -9.95 13.20
CA ALA A 205 11.06 -9.79 11.80
C ALA A 205 10.23 -8.65 11.24
N TYR A 206 10.90 -7.58 10.86
CA TYR A 206 10.25 -6.47 10.17
C TYR A 206 9.72 -6.96 8.83
N MET A 207 8.48 -6.64 8.52
CA MET A 207 7.87 -7.01 7.23
C MET A 207 8.13 -5.98 6.13
N SER A 208 9.18 -5.18 6.28
CA SER A 208 9.53 -4.10 5.36
C SER A 208 11.02 -4.04 5.10
N THR A 209 11.38 -3.35 4.02
CA THR A 209 12.77 -3.08 3.64
C THR A 209 13.37 -1.94 4.47
N VAL A 210 13.47 -2.13 5.78
CA VAL A 210 13.88 -1.09 6.74
C VAL A 210 15.20 -0.44 6.37
N ASP A 211 16.20 -1.23 5.98
CA ASP A 211 17.50 -0.71 5.55
C ASP A 211 17.39 0.24 4.35
N SER A 212 16.53 -0.07 3.38
CA SER A 212 16.32 0.80 2.23
C SER A 212 15.65 2.11 2.64
N ILE A 213 14.70 2.05 3.57
CA ILE A 213 14.02 3.22 4.13
C ILE A 213 15.03 4.13 4.83
N GLN A 214 15.83 3.56 5.73
CA GLN A 214 16.83 4.32 6.51
C GLN A 214 17.96 4.88 5.64
N ARG A 215 18.43 4.15 4.64
CA ARG A 215 19.46 4.63 3.68
C ARG A 215 19.01 5.83 2.85
N ASN A 216 17.71 5.99 2.67
CA ASN A 216 17.13 7.17 2.03
C ASN A 216 16.79 8.30 3.03
N GLY A 217 17.30 8.23 4.27
CA GLY A 217 17.09 9.25 5.29
C GLY A 217 15.66 9.31 5.83
N LYS A 218 14.88 8.23 5.65
CA LYS A 218 13.50 8.13 6.11
C LYS A 218 13.42 7.39 7.45
N ILE A 219 12.41 7.74 8.24
CA ILE A 219 12.13 7.10 9.52
C ILE A 219 11.32 5.82 9.26
N TRP A 220 11.59 4.78 10.04
CA TRP A 220 10.76 3.59 10.08
C TRP A 220 9.96 3.56 11.37
N PHE A 221 8.65 3.37 11.24
CA PHE A 221 7.74 3.15 12.35
C PHE A 221 7.21 1.72 12.32
N GLN A 222 7.36 1.04 13.44
CA GLN A 222 6.81 -0.29 13.59
C GLN A 222 5.39 -0.21 14.13
N GLU A 223 4.46 -0.87 13.44
CA GLU A 223 3.18 -1.22 14.04
C GLU A 223 3.41 -2.35 15.04
N SER A 224 3.40 -2.01 16.32
CA SER A 224 3.50 -2.98 17.40
C SER A 224 2.10 -3.51 17.70
N ASP A 225 1.68 -4.49 16.93
CA ASP A 225 0.40 -5.18 17.11
C ASP A 225 0.59 -6.47 17.95
N GLU A 226 1.51 -6.42 18.86
CA GLU A 226 1.76 -7.49 19.85
C GLU A 226 0.66 -7.46 20.90
N ARG A 227 0.04 -8.59 21.12
CA ARG A 227 -1.05 -8.71 22.08
C ARG A 227 -0.82 -9.93 22.95
N THR A 228 -0.98 -9.75 24.24
CA THR A 228 -0.86 -10.83 25.22
C THR A 228 -2.04 -11.81 25.18
N PHE A 229 -3.12 -11.50 24.46
CA PHE A 229 -4.38 -12.23 24.51
C PHE A 229 -5.07 -12.42 23.16
N ILE A 230 -4.37 -12.36 22.03
CA ILE A 230 -4.96 -12.80 20.79
C ILE A 230 -4.65 -14.25 20.57
N ASN A 231 -5.59 -15.01 21.01
CA ASN A 231 -5.80 -16.30 20.43
C ASN A 231 -7.00 -16.22 19.48
N HIS A 232 -6.81 -16.54 18.21
CA HIS A 232 -7.89 -16.73 17.27
C HIS A 232 -8.55 -18.10 17.44
N THR A 233 -8.09 -18.87 18.40
CA THR A 233 -8.65 -20.15 18.79
C THR A 233 -9.39 -19.97 20.11
N ASP A 234 -10.40 -20.79 20.35
CA ASP A 234 -11.23 -20.82 21.58
C ASP A 234 -10.46 -21.27 22.81
N GLU A 235 -9.16 -21.01 22.88
CA GLU A 235 -8.32 -21.36 24.01
C GLU A 235 -8.66 -20.50 25.23
N PRO A 236 -8.60 -21.08 26.43
CA PRO A 236 -8.98 -20.39 27.65
C PRO A 236 -8.14 -19.14 27.91
N TYR A 237 -8.79 -18.12 28.36
CA TYR A 237 -8.26 -16.79 28.70
C TYR A 237 -7.05 -16.80 29.64
N GLU A 238 -6.83 -17.90 30.34
CA GLU A 238 -5.79 -18.06 31.36
C GLU A 238 -4.37 -18.14 30.78
N ASP A 239 -4.21 -18.70 29.59
CA ASP A 239 -2.88 -18.87 28.99
C ASP A 239 -2.31 -17.56 28.37
N THR A 240 -3.14 -16.55 28.20
CA THR A 240 -2.75 -15.30 27.56
C THR A 240 -2.11 -14.29 28.53
N PHE A 241 -2.30 -14.44 29.82
CA PHE A 241 -1.71 -13.57 30.83
C PHE A 241 -0.28 -13.94 31.25
N LEU A 242 0.20 -15.09 30.80
CA LEU A 242 1.49 -15.61 31.22
C LEU A 242 2.63 -15.25 30.25
N THR A 243 2.33 -14.57 29.15
CA THR A 243 3.37 -14.13 28.21
C THR A 243 3.82 -12.74 28.63
N PRO A 244 5.03 -12.58 29.17
CA PRO A 244 5.55 -11.25 29.49
C PRO A 244 5.77 -10.47 28.18
N ILE A 245 5.36 -9.20 28.22
CA ILE A 245 5.65 -8.22 27.18
C ILE A 245 7.15 -7.93 27.19
#